data_4d3fe8d659d2dea7017674a4d20950c9
#
_entry.id   4d3fe8d659d2dea7017674a4d20950c9
#
_cell.length_a   1.000
_cell.length_b   1.000
_cell.length_c   1.000
_cell.angle_alpha   90.00
_cell.angle_beta   90.00
_cell.angle_gamma   90.00
#
_symmetry.space_group_name_H-M   'P 1'
#
loop_
_entity.id
_entity.type
_entity.pdbx_description
1 polymer ?
#
loop_
_entity_poly.entity_id
_entity_poly.type
_entity_poly.pdbx_seq_one_letter_code
_entity_poly.pdbx_strand_id
1 'polypeptide(L)'
;MTEAQEKIKVFAVCGPTASGKTSLSVTLAKKLHAEVVSCDSMQIYRGMEIGTAKPTADEMQGVPHHLMGFQDPAEPFSVSDYVALAGKVIEDIHARGKNVLLVGGTGLYARSLLKAVPFTENSRDDEIRGNLEAEFAADGIEPLYARLKELDPEGAEGIHPNNTRRVIRALEYCMVTGEPFSKQAKDSKAVESPYDGKMLVLSFRDRETLYGRINLRVEQMFADGLLKEAEDYFKRYGTPGQTSVQAIGYKELFPYFEGQCSLDEAKENIKRETRRYAKRQLTWFRREEDAVWLFADDFDAQADLISAAEDIARAHFED
;
A
#
# COMPACT_ATOMS: atom_id res chain seq x y z
N MET A 1 20.69 -27.79 19.16
CA MET A 1 19.57 -27.84 18.23
C MET A 1 18.70 -26.68 18.61
N THR A 2 18.76 -25.57 17.89
CA THR A 2 17.83 -24.45 18.06
C THR A 2 16.47 -24.96 17.60
N GLU A 3 15.48 -25.00 18.51
CA GLU A 3 14.08 -25.24 18.14
C GLU A 3 13.75 -24.24 17.03
N ALA A 4 13.27 -24.73 15.89
CA ALA A 4 12.77 -23.86 14.84
C ALA A 4 11.60 -23.08 15.44
N GLN A 5 11.75 -21.78 15.60
CA GLN A 5 10.71 -20.92 16.13
C GLN A 5 9.51 -21.02 15.18
N GLU A 6 8.36 -21.42 15.70
CA GLU A 6 7.14 -21.55 14.91
C GLU A 6 6.78 -20.19 14.31
N LYS A 7 6.57 -20.14 12.99
CA LYS A 7 6.27 -18.91 12.29
C LYS A 7 4.86 -18.43 12.62
N ILE A 8 4.71 -17.13 12.79
CA ILE A 8 3.38 -16.54 13.00
C ILE A 8 2.60 -16.60 11.69
N LYS A 9 1.43 -17.23 11.69
CA LYS A 9 0.54 -17.30 10.53
C LYS A 9 -0.15 -15.97 10.29
N VAL A 10 -0.05 -15.46 9.05
CA VAL A 10 -0.64 -14.18 8.61
C VAL A 10 -1.41 -14.40 7.32
N PHE A 11 -2.72 -14.18 7.34
CA PHE A 11 -3.55 -14.24 6.15
C PHE A 11 -3.80 -12.86 5.58
N ALA A 12 -3.32 -12.60 4.36
CA ALA A 12 -3.44 -11.30 3.72
C ALA A 12 -4.63 -11.23 2.77
N VAL A 13 -5.54 -10.29 2.99
CA VAL A 13 -6.65 -9.94 2.08
C VAL A 13 -6.28 -8.70 1.31
N CYS A 14 -5.73 -8.89 0.12
CA CYS A 14 -5.24 -7.85 -0.76
C CYS A 14 -6.16 -7.60 -1.97
N GLY A 15 -5.87 -6.57 -2.75
CA GLY A 15 -6.58 -6.29 -4.00
C GLY A 15 -6.74 -4.80 -4.28
N PRO A 16 -7.30 -4.42 -5.44
CA PRO A 16 -7.46 -3.03 -5.83
C PRO A 16 -8.49 -2.31 -4.94
N THR A 17 -8.44 -0.97 -4.99
CA THR A 17 -9.50 -0.16 -4.36
C THR A 17 -10.86 -0.53 -4.93
N ALA A 18 -11.92 -0.38 -4.13
CA ALA A 18 -13.31 -0.72 -4.47
C ALA A 18 -13.60 -2.22 -4.73
N SER A 19 -12.65 -3.14 -4.45
CA SER A 19 -12.89 -4.60 -4.65
C SER A 19 -13.78 -5.23 -3.57
N GLY A 20 -14.03 -4.58 -2.42
CA GLY A 20 -14.85 -5.14 -1.33
C GLY A 20 -14.04 -5.74 -0.17
N LYS A 21 -12.71 -5.53 -0.13
CA LYS A 21 -11.82 -6.07 0.91
C LYS A 21 -12.29 -5.82 2.34
N THR A 22 -12.74 -4.59 2.65
CA THR A 22 -13.15 -4.21 4.01
C THR A 22 -14.29 -5.10 4.52
N SER A 23 -15.36 -5.23 3.75
CA SER A 23 -16.51 -6.06 4.14
C SER A 23 -16.12 -7.55 4.27
N LEU A 24 -15.31 -8.06 3.34
CA LEU A 24 -14.82 -9.44 3.40
C LEU A 24 -13.95 -9.65 4.64
N SER A 25 -12.97 -8.77 4.88
CA SER A 25 -12.04 -8.92 6.00
C SER A 25 -12.72 -8.80 7.36
N VAL A 26 -13.71 -7.92 7.54
CA VAL A 26 -14.49 -7.84 8.79
C VAL A 26 -15.28 -9.11 9.03
N THR A 27 -15.90 -9.69 7.99
CA THR A 27 -16.61 -10.96 8.11
C THR A 27 -15.67 -12.10 8.47
N LEU A 28 -14.52 -12.22 7.80
CA LEU A 28 -13.50 -13.22 8.10
C LEU A 28 -12.93 -13.05 9.51
N ALA A 29 -12.64 -11.81 9.94
CA ALA A 29 -12.11 -11.54 11.27
C ALA A 29 -13.03 -12.06 12.39
N LYS A 30 -14.34 -11.86 12.24
CA LYS A 30 -15.33 -12.38 13.20
C LYS A 30 -15.36 -13.90 13.24
N LYS A 31 -15.33 -14.55 12.07
CA LYS A 31 -15.41 -16.01 11.94
C LYS A 31 -14.12 -16.72 12.38
N LEU A 32 -12.99 -16.07 12.24
CA LEU A 32 -11.66 -16.63 12.51
C LEU A 32 -11.03 -16.11 13.82
N HIS A 33 -11.76 -15.37 14.64
CA HIS A 33 -11.23 -14.73 15.85
C HIS A 33 -9.95 -13.92 15.59
N ALA A 34 -9.94 -13.16 14.49
CA ALA A 34 -8.81 -12.41 14.04
C ALA A 34 -8.96 -10.91 14.30
N GLU A 35 -7.83 -10.21 14.28
CA GLU A 35 -7.75 -8.74 14.22
C GLU A 35 -7.13 -8.28 12.90
N VAL A 36 -7.50 -7.09 12.47
CA VAL A 36 -7.06 -6.54 11.19
C VAL A 36 -5.85 -5.64 11.37
N VAL A 37 -4.80 -5.89 10.59
CA VAL A 37 -3.65 -4.99 10.43
C VAL A 37 -3.73 -4.36 9.05
N SER A 38 -3.85 -3.02 8.98
CA SER A 38 -3.92 -2.33 7.68
C SER A 38 -2.58 -2.33 6.97
N CYS A 39 -2.58 -2.66 5.68
CA CYS A 39 -1.44 -2.47 4.78
C CYS A 39 -1.79 -1.46 3.66
N ASP A 40 -2.36 -0.34 4.03
CA ASP A 40 -2.63 0.78 3.13
C ASP A 40 -1.78 2.00 3.52
N SER A 41 -0.98 2.49 2.57
CA SER A 41 -0.02 3.57 2.82
C SER A 41 -0.65 4.95 2.98
N MET A 42 -1.96 5.10 2.74
CA MET A 42 -2.67 6.38 2.90
C MET A 42 -3.61 6.38 4.11
N GLN A 43 -4.15 5.22 4.49
CA GLN A 43 -5.02 5.11 5.68
C GLN A 43 -4.28 5.30 7.01
N ILE A 44 -2.96 5.32 7.00
CA ILE A 44 -2.14 5.60 8.19
C ILE A 44 -2.30 7.02 8.71
N TYR A 45 -2.62 7.98 7.84
CA TYR A 45 -2.63 9.40 8.19
C TYR A 45 -3.89 9.81 8.95
N ARG A 46 -3.71 10.64 9.99
CA ARG A 46 -4.81 11.27 10.75
C ARG A 46 -5.51 12.31 9.92
N GLY A 47 -6.85 12.38 10.02
CA GLY A 47 -7.67 13.38 9.34
C GLY A 47 -7.82 13.18 7.84
N MET A 48 -7.34 12.05 7.32
CA MET A 48 -7.53 11.60 5.94
C MET A 48 -8.44 10.37 5.95
N GLU A 49 -9.73 10.58 6.20
CA GLU A 49 -10.69 9.52 6.45
C GLU A 49 -11.45 9.13 5.16
N ILE A 50 -12.12 10.11 4.56
CA ILE A 50 -13.00 9.90 3.41
C ILE A 50 -12.19 9.62 2.16
N GLY A 51 -11.22 10.49 1.83
CA GLY A 51 -10.42 10.37 0.60
C GLY A 51 -9.57 9.11 0.54
N THR A 52 -9.17 8.55 1.68
CA THR A 52 -8.44 7.28 1.76
C THR A 52 -9.37 6.07 1.86
N ALA A 53 -10.69 6.28 1.93
CA ALA A 53 -11.68 5.25 2.19
C ALA A 53 -11.35 4.43 3.44
N LYS A 54 -10.94 5.09 4.52
CA LYS A 54 -10.70 4.46 5.81
C LYS A 54 -12.03 3.90 6.33
N PRO A 55 -12.12 2.66 6.80
CA PRO A 55 -13.36 2.10 7.30
C PRO A 55 -13.87 2.89 8.52
N THR A 56 -15.16 3.15 8.54
CA THR A 56 -15.85 3.75 9.69
C THR A 56 -16.00 2.75 10.82
N ALA A 57 -16.33 3.22 12.03
CA ALA A 57 -16.61 2.34 13.18
C ALA A 57 -17.76 1.35 12.86
N ASP A 58 -18.78 1.78 12.13
CA ASP A 58 -19.89 0.93 11.72
C ASP A 58 -19.44 -0.15 10.72
N GLU A 59 -18.57 0.19 9.77
CA GLU A 59 -18.00 -0.77 8.82
C GLU A 59 -17.05 -1.77 9.50
N MET A 60 -16.32 -1.34 10.53
CA MET A 60 -15.44 -2.21 11.34
C MET A 60 -16.24 -3.18 12.21
N GLN A 61 -17.49 -2.88 12.55
CA GLN A 61 -18.43 -3.74 13.31
C GLN A 61 -17.82 -4.33 14.59
N GLY A 62 -16.99 -3.56 15.31
CA GLY A 62 -16.32 -3.96 16.52
C GLY A 62 -15.07 -4.83 16.34
N VAL A 63 -14.65 -5.14 15.13
CA VAL A 63 -13.36 -5.80 14.84
C VAL A 63 -12.23 -4.80 15.05
N PRO A 64 -11.20 -5.12 15.87
CA PRO A 64 -10.05 -4.26 16.03
C PRO A 64 -9.29 -4.10 14.71
N HIS A 65 -9.02 -2.83 14.33
CA HIS A 65 -8.22 -2.48 13.17
C HIS A 65 -7.00 -1.68 13.62
N HIS A 66 -5.83 -2.16 13.25
CA HIS A 66 -4.55 -1.58 13.62
C HIS A 66 -3.92 -0.84 12.45
N LEU A 67 -3.04 0.12 12.77
CA LEU A 67 -2.26 0.91 11.82
C LEU A 67 -3.10 1.80 10.89
N MET A 68 -4.16 2.38 11.44
CA MET A 68 -5.00 3.37 10.77
C MET A 68 -5.02 4.67 11.57
N GLY A 69 -4.90 5.83 10.90
CA GLY A 69 -5.09 7.15 11.50
C GLY A 69 -4.12 7.50 12.63
N PHE A 70 -2.90 6.98 12.66
CA PHE A 70 -1.93 7.23 13.72
C PHE A 70 -0.83 8.23 13.34
N GLN A 71 -0.52 8.36 12.04
CA GLN A 71 0.59 9.17 11.52
C GLN A 71 0.13 10.60 11.24
N ASP A 72 1.00 11.58 11.58
CA ASP A 72 0.76 12.97 11.16
C ASP A 72 1.03 13.12 9.65
N PRO A 73 0.14 13.75 8.88
CA PRO A 73 0.37 13.99 7.45
C PRO A 73 1.64 14.80 7.13
N ALA A 74 2.12 15.61 8.06
CA ALA A 74 3.35 16.40 7.89
C ALA A 74 4.63 15.56 8.03
N GLU A 75 4.53 14.41 8.70
CA GLU A 75 5.69 13.58 9.01
C GLU A 75 5.92 12.50 7.94
N PRO A 76 7.17 12.25 7.56
CA PRO A 76 7.49 11.17 6.64
C PRO A 76 7.18 9.81 7.27
N PHE A 77 6.78 8.86 6.43
CA PHE A 77 6.57 7.48 6.85
C PHE A 77 6.99 6.54 5.71
N SER A 78 7.90 5.65 5.99
CA SER A 78 8.48 4.74 5.00
C SER A 78 7.92 3.33 5.11
N VAL A 79 8.21 2.49 4.11
CA VAL A 79 7.90 1.06 4.16
C VAL A 79 8.68 0.34 5.28
N SER A 80 9.87 0.80 5.61
CA SER A 80 10.67 0.28 6.74
C SER A 80 9.97 0.54 8.08
N ASP A 81 9.48 1.78 8.29
CA ASP A 81 8.72 2.15 9.48
C ASP A 81 7.45 1.31 9.60
N TYR A 82 6.76 1.10 8.46
CA TYR A 82 5.59 0.23 8.40
C TYR A 82 5.90 -1.19 8.85
N VAL A 83 6.94 -1.82 8.28
CA VAL A 83 7.30 -3.22 8.60
C VAL A 83 7.68 -3.36 10.07
N ALA A 84 8.47 -2.43 10.62
CA ALA A 84 8.86 -2.44 12.02
C ALA A 84 7.65 -2.30 12.97
N LEU A 85 6.70 -1.42 12.62
CA LEU A 85 5.51 -1.19 13.44
C LEU A 85 4.50 -2.33 13.31
N ALA A 86 4.28 -2.81 12.08
CA ALA A 86 3.37 -3.93 11.81
C ALA A 86 3.86 -5.23 12.47
N GLY A 87 5.17 -5.47 12.50
CA GLY A 87 5.76 -6.61 13.20
C GLY A 87 5.36 -6.63 14.69
N LYS A 88 5.55 -5.51 15.39
CA LYS A 88 5.16 -5.40 16.81
C LYS A 88 3.67 -5.63 17.05
N VAL A 89 2.82 -5.11 16.14
CA VAL A 89 1.37 -5.30 16.23
C VAL A 89 0.99 -6.77 16.01
N ILE A 90 1.60 -7.45 15.04
CA ILE A 90 1.37 -8.87 14.76
C ILE A 90 1.79 -9.74 15.94
N GLU A 91 2.96 -9.47 16.53
CA GLU A 91 3.44 -10.16 17.72
C GLU A 91 2.47 -10.01 18.92
N ASP A 92 1.97 -8.79 19.15
CA ASP A 92 0.98 -8.53 20.21
C ASP A 92 -0.35 -9.28 19.96
N ILE A 93 -0.88 -9.26 18.73
CA ILE A 93 -2.11 -9.99 18.39
C ILE A 93 -1.91 -11.50 18.60
N HIS A 94 -0.79 -12.04 18.12
CA HIS A 94 -0.45 -13.45 18.28
C HIS A 94 -0.28 -13.84 19.74
N ALA A 95 0.41 -13.02 20.55
CA ALA A 95 0.57 -13.25 21.98
C ALA A 95 -0.77 -13.29 22.76
N ARG A 96 -1.80 -12.60 22.25
CA ARG A 96 -3.18 -12.66 22.77
C ARG A 96 -3.99 -13.85 22.24
N GLY A 97 -3.37 -14.77 21.49
CA GLY A 97 -4.02 -15.95 20.91
C GLY A 97 -5.05 -15.63 19.84
N LYS A 98 -4.85 -14.51 19.10
CA LYS A 98 -5.71 -14.10 17.99
C LYS A 98 -5.02 -14.33 16.64
N ASN A 99 -5.82 -14.62 15.63
CA ASN A 99 -5.33 -14.69 14.24
C ASN A 99 -5.11 -13.30 13.68
N VAL A 100 -4.22 -13.20 12.68
CA VAL A 100 -3.84 -11.93 12.03
C VAL A 100 -4.38 -11.89 10.61
N LEU A 101 -5.21 -10.89 10.31
CA LEU A 101 -5.60 -10.53 8.94
C LEU A 101 -4.87 -9.28 8.50
N LEU A 102 -3.98 -9.39 7.51
CA LEU A 102 -3.33 -8.25 6.87
C LEU A 102 -4.21 -7.73 5.73
N VAL A 103 -4.71 -6.50 5.79
CA VAL A 103 -5.73 -6.03 4.85
C VAL A 103 -5.31 -4.72 4.17
N GLY A 104 -5.30 -4.69 2.83
CA GLY A 104 -5.04 -3.42 2.14
C GLY A 104 -4.75 -3.53 0.65
N GLY A 105 -4.37 -2.39 0.08
CA GLY A 105 -4.11 -2.25 -1.36
C GLY A 105 -2.66 -1.91 -1.70
N THR A 106 -1.79 -1.68 -0.71
CA THR A 106 -0.39 -1.34 -0.92
C THR A 106 0.46 -2.62 -0.99
N GLY A 107 0.60 -3.18 -2.19
CA GLY A 107 1.33 -4.44 -2.39
C GLY A 107 2.78 -4.41 -1.88
N LEU A 108 3.44 -3.23 -1.94
CA LEU A 108 4.77 -3.06 -1.37
C LEU A 108 4.78 -3.34 0.15
N TYR A 109 3.80 -2.83 0.89
CA TYR A 109 3.70 -3.04 2.34
C TYR A 109 3.46 -4.52 2.67
N ALA A 110 2.47 -5.13 2.01
CA ALA A 110 2.14 -6.53 2.21
C ALA A 110 3.34 -7.45 1.91
N ARG A 111 3.98 -7.26 0.76
CA ARG A 111 5.15 -8.07 0.36
C ARG A 111 6.33 -7.87 1.31
N SER A 112 6.67 -6.61 1.65
CA SER A 112 7.82 -6.32 2.49
C SER A 112 7.68 -6.91 3.89
N LEU A 113 6.46 -6.90 4.43
CA LEU A 113 6.15 -7.52 5.71
C LEU A 113 6.21 -9.05 5.61
N LEU A 114 5.44 -9.65 4.71
CA LEU A 114 5.31 -11.12 4.63
C LEU A 114 6.61 -11.82 4.22
N LYS A 115 7.46 -11.16 3.41
CA LYS A 115 8.75 -11.71 2.98
C LYS A 115 9.92 -11.21 3.81
N ALA A 116 9.67 -10.50 4.92
CA ALA A 116 10.68 -9.91 5.80
C ALA A 116 11.83 -9.25 5.04
N VAL A 117 11.48 -8.40 4.04
CA VAL A 117 12.48 -7.72 3.22
C VAL A 117 13.37 -6.89 4.15
N PRO A 118 14.68 -7.16 4.22
CA PRO A 118 15.57 -6.38 5.05
C PRO A 118 15.70 -4.97 4.47
N PHE A 119 15.59 -4.00 5.34
CA PHE A 119 15.87 -2.61 5.00
C PHE A 119 17.22 -2.24 5.59
N THR A 120 18.12 -1.73 4.75
CA THR A 120 19.41 -1.23 5.22
C THR A 120 19.16 0.01 6.07
N GLU A 121 19.50 -0.05 7.34
CA GLU A 121 19.49 1.12 8.22
C GLU A 121 20.43 2.18 7.66
N ASN A 122 20.04 3.46 7.81
CA ASN A 122 20.84 4.59 7.34
C ASN A 122 21.15 4.62 5.83
N SER A 123 20.30 3.99 5.00
CA SER A 123 20.44 4.05 3.53
C SER A 123 19.78 5.29 2.91
N ARG A 124 19.26 6.21 3.73
CA ARG A 124 18.60 7.45 3.32
C ARG A 124 19.41 8.64 3.81
N ASP A 125 19.58 9.60 2.92
CA ASP A 125 20.20 10.89 3.21
C ASP A 125 19.44 11.97 2.45
N ASP A 126 18.81 12.88 3.20
CA ASP A 126 17.95 13.91 2.62
C ASP A 126 18.75 14.98 1.85
N GLU A 127 20.04 15.20 2.16
CA GLU A 127 20.92 16.11 1.42
C GLU A 127 21.31 15.50 0.07
N ILE A 128 21.76 14.24 0.07
CA ILE A 128 22.07 13.51 -1.18
C ILE A 128 20.84 13.44 -2.06
N ARG A 129 19.69 13.10 -1.49
CA ARG A 129 18.43 13.06 -2.23
C ARG A 129 18.06 14.39 -2.83
N GLY A 130 18.13 15.48 -2.04
CA GLY A 130 17.85 16.84 -2.49
C GLY A 130 18.76 17.27 -3.66
N ASN A 131 20.05 16.93 -3.61
CA ASN A 131 20.99 17.20 -4.67
C ASN A 131 20.64 16.44 -5.97
N LEU A 132 20.26 15.14 -5.86
CA LEU A 132 19.83 14.33 -7.00
C LEU A 132 18.51 14.84 -7.61
N GLU A 133 17.56 15.29 -6.79
CA GLU A 133 16.31 15.89 -7.26
C GLU A 133 16.54 17.24 -7.94
N ALA A 134 17.47 18.06 -7.45
CA ALA A 134 17.88 19.32 -8.08
C ALA A 134 18.59 19.08 -9.43
N GLU A 135 19.50 18.10 -9.51
CA GLU A 135 20.15 17.69 -10.75
C GLU A 135 19.12 17.19 -11.77
N PHE A 136 18.16 16.37 -11.33
CA PHE A 136 17.06 15.92 -12.19
C PHE A 136 16.24 17.09 -12.75
N ALA A 137 15.96 18.10 -11.92
CA ALA A 137 15.19 19.27 -12.34
C ALA A 137 15.95 20.15 -13.37
N ALA A 138 17.28 20.20 -13.27
CA ALA A 138 18.13 20.98 -14.17
C ALA A 138 18.44 20.25 -15.49
N ASP A 139 18.84 18.98 -15.42
CA ASP A 139 19.47 18.25 -16.52
C ASP A 139 18.66 17.04 -17.02
N GLY A 140 17.54 16.74 -16.39
CA GLY A 140 16.73 15.58 -16.71
C GLY A 140 17.24 14.27 -16.11
N ILE A 141 16.70 13.15 -16.57
CA ILE A 141 16.99 11.83 -15.97
C ILE A 141 18.24 11.16 -16.56
N GLU A 142 18.63 11.53 -17.75
CA GLU A 142 19.68 10.86 -18.53
C GLU A 142 21.04 10.82 -17.80
N PRO A 143 21.56 11.93 -17.22
CA PRO A 143 22.83 11.91 -16.49
C PRO A 143 22.75 11.01 -15.25
N LEU A 144 21.64 11.08 -14.51
CA LEU A 144 21.43 10.27 -13.33
C LEU A 144 21.36 8.77 -13.67
N TYR A 145 20.67 8.41 -14.73
CA TYR A 145 20.58 7.03 -15.18
C TYR A 145 21.90 6.49 -15.70
N ALA A 146 22.71 7.32 -16.38
CA ALA A 146 24.07 6.95 -16.79
C ALA A 146 24.95 6.66 -15.57
N ARG A 147 24.92 7.51 -14.54
CA ARG A 147 25.66 7.30 -13.28
C ARG A 147 25.19 6.03 -12.56
N LEU A 148 23.86 5.73 -12.56
CA LEU A 148 23.37 4.48 -11.99
C LEU A 148 23.92 3.26 -12.72
N LYS A 149 24.05 3.29 -14.04
CA LYS A 149 24.66 2.20 -14.83
C LYS A 149 26.13 1.97 -14.50
N GLU A 150 26.85 3.01 -14.09
CA GLU A 150 28.25 2.88 -13.66
C GLU A 150 28.36 2.30 -12.27
N LEU A 151 27.49 2.71 -11.32
CA LEU A 151 27.54 2.28 -9.93
C LEU A 151 26.88 0.91 -9.71
N ASP A 152 25.82 0.60 -10.45
CA ASP A 152 25.04 -0.65 -10.33
C ASP A 152 24.45 -1.04 -11.69
N PRO A 153 25.23 -1.63 -12.59
CA PRO A 153 24.74 -2.06 -13.91
C PRO A 153 23.53 -2.98 -13.86
N GLU A 154 23.55 -3.95 -12.95
CA GLU A 154 22.46 -4.92 -12.77
C GLU A 154 21.18 -4.24 -12.24
N GLY A 155 21.31 -3.36 -11.26
CA GLY A 155 20.20 -2.58 -10.74
C GLY A 155 19.59 -1.66 -11.79
N ALA A 156 20.44 -1.06 -12.64
CA ALA A 156 19.99 -0.20 -13.73
C ALA A 156 19.18 -0.96 -14.80
N GLU A 157 19.56 -2.19 -15.14
CA GLU A 157 18.78 -3.04 -16.07
C GLU A 157 17.36 -3.33 -15.54
N GLY A 158 17.21 -3.47 -14.22
CA GLY A 158 15.93 -3.70 -13.55
C GLY A 158 15.05 -2.45 -13.36
N ILE A 159 15.57 -1.25 -13.70
CA ILE A 159 14.88 0.03 -13.48
C ILE A 159 14.68 0.74 -14.81
N HIS A 160 13.40 0.97 -15.18
CA HIS A 160 13.11 1.75 -16.39
C HIS A 160 13.58 3.21 -16.19
N PRO A 161 14.30 3.84 -17.17
CA PRO A 161 14.83 5.20 -17.03
C PRO A 161 13.77 6.24 -16.64
N ASN A 162 12.55 6.14 -17.18
CA ASN A 162 11.45 7.04 -16.82
C ASN A 162 10.90 6.84 -15.39
N ASN A 163 11.37 5.85 -14.64
CA ASN A 163 11.03 5.69 -13.23
C ASN A 163 12.00 6.52 -12.36
N THR A 164 11.91 7.84 -12.51
CA THR A 164 12.82 8.82 -11.90
C THR A 164 12.98 8.61 -10.39
N ARG A 165 11.87 8.39 -9.68
CA ARG A 165 11.91 8.14 -8.23
C ARG A 165 12.75 6.92 -7.88
N ARG A 166 12.66 5.86 -8.68
CA ARG A 166 13.42 4.63 -8.42
C ARG A 166 14.88 4.77 -8.81
N VAL A 167 15.19 5.53 -9.87
CA VAL A 167 16.56 5.87 -10.25
C VAL A 167 17.23 6.69 -9.14
N ILE A 168 16.59 7.76 -8.68
CA ILE A 168 17.09 8.62 -7.59
C ILE A 168 17.28 7.78 -6.32
N ARG A 169 16.32 6.93 -5.95
CA ARG A 169 16.46 6.06 -4.76
C ARG A 169 17.62 5.08 -4.88
N ALA A 170 17.83 4.49 -6.05
CA ALA A 170 18.95 3.58 -6.27
C ALA A 170 20.29 4.29 -6.17
N LEU A 171 20.41 5.49 -6.76
CA LEU A 171 21.61 6.32 -6.63
C LEU A 171 21.87 6.75 -5.20
N GLU A 172 20.86 7.27 -4.49
CA GLU A 172 20.95 7.61 -3.07
C GLU A 172 21.51 6.43 -2.27
N TYR A 173 20.94 5.22 -2.47
CA TYR A 173 21.41 4.02 -1.81
C TYR A 173 22.87 3.73 -2.10
N CYS A 174 23.28 3.73 -3.38
CA CYS A 174 24.68 3.48 -3.76
C CYS A 174 25.63 4.52 -3.17
N MET A 175 25.24 5.80 -3.15
CA MET A 175 26.06 6.89 -2.64
C MET A 175 26.20 6.87 -1.10
N VAL A 176 25.12 6.52 -0.40
CA VAL A 176 25.10 6.46 1.08
C VAL A 176 25.81 5.23 1.60
N THR A 177 25.57 4.08 0.98
CA THR A 177 26.06 2.79 1.50
C THR A 177 27.40 2.34 0.89
N GLY A 178 27.76 2.88 -0.27
CA GLY A 178 28.87 2.39 -1.09
C GLY A 178 28.63 1.02 -1.76
N GLU A 179 27.38 0.51 -1.67
CA GLU A 179 27.00 -0.83 -2.17
C GLU A 179 26.00 -0.72 -3.34
N PRO A 180 26.02 -1.66 -4.31
CA PRO A 180 25.03 -1.70 -5.38
C PRO A 180 23.60 -1.88 -4.83
N PHE A 181 22.63 -1.14 -5.38
CA PHE A 181 21.22 -1.28 -4.99
C PHE A 181 20.64 -2.67 -5.31
N SER A 182 21.15 -3.32 -6.38
CA SER A 182 20.79 -4.71 -6.74
C SER A 182 21.15 -5.73 -5.66
N LYS A 183 22.17 -5.47 -4.86
CA LYS A 183 22.57 -6.32 -3.72
C LYS A 183 21.46 -6.42 -2.67
N GLN A 184 20.77 -5.31 -2.37
CA GLN A 184 19.65 -5.30 -1.43
C GLN A 184 18.54 -6.29 -1.84
N ALA A 185 18.27 -6.40 -3.15
CA ALA A 185 17.27 -7.34 -3.66
C ALA A 185 17.71 -8.81 -3.56
N LYS A 186 19.02 -9.06 -3.62
CA LYS A 186 19.60 -10.41 -3.45
C LYS A 186 19.62 -10.82 -1.97
N ASP A 187 20.05 -9.91 -1.11
CA ASP A 187 20.11 -10.13 0.33
C ASP A 187 18.69 -10.37 0.91
N SER A 188 17.67 -9.69 0.35
CA SER A 188 16.26 -9.90 0.72
C SER A 188 15.75 -11.32 0.50
N LYS A 189 16.32 -12.04 -0.47
CA LYS A 189 15.92 -13.44 -0.75
C LYS A 189 16.57 -14.44 0.21
N ALA A 190 17.63 -14.03 0.90
CA ALA A 190 18.38 -14.88 1.82
C ALA A 190 17.82 -14.85 3.25
N VAL A 191 16.97 -13.89 3.59
CA VAL A 191 16.38 -13.78 4.93
C VAL A 191 15.12 -14.60 5.00
N GLU A 192 15.07 -15.53 5.94
CA GLU A 192 13.87 -16.30 6.21
C GLU A 192 12.83 -15.44 6.94
N SER A 193 11.58 -15.43 6.43
CA SER A 193 10.50 -14.68 7.07
C SER A 193 10.08 -15.30 8.40
N PRO A 194 9.84 -14.51 9.45
CA PRO A 194 9.24 -14.98 10.70
C PRO A 194 7.75 -15.29 10.54
N TYR A 195 7.18 -14.98 9.38
CA TYR A 195 5.77 -15.20 9.08
C TYR A 195 5.58 -16.36 8.12
N ASP A 196 4.57 -17.17 8.38
CA ASP A 196 3.92 -18.01 7.39
C ASP A 196 2.77 -17.21 6.78
N GLY A 197 2.99 -16.67 5.59
CA GLY A 197 2.11 -15.69 4.95
C GLY A 197 1.35 -16.28 3.76
N LYS A 198 0.02 -16.24 3.80
CA LYS A 198 -0.84 -16.58 2.66
C LYS A 198 -1.54 -15.32 2.15
N MET A 199 -1.47 -15.08 0.83
CA MET A 199 -2.11 -13.90 0.22
C MET A 199 -3.31 -14.32 -0.62
N LEU A 200 -4.47 -13.72 -0.33
CA LEU A 200 -5.68 -13.75 -1.14
C LEU A 200 -5.85 -12.39 -1.81
N VAL A 201 -6.03 -12.36 -3.13
CA VAL A 201 -6.28 -11.15 -3.90
C VAL A 201 -7.73 -11.13 -4.37
N LEU A 202 -8.53 -10.24 -3.79
CA LEU A 202 -9.92 -10.03 -4.17
C LEU A 202 -10.02 -9.02 -5.32
N SER A 203 -10.66 -9.39 -6.42
CA SER A 203 -10.83 -8.53 -7.58
C SER A 203 -12.13 -8.84 -8.35
N PHE A 204 -12.24 -8.33 -9.55
CA PHE A 204 -13.27 -8.65 -10.54
C PHE A 204 -12.59 -9.10 -11.83
N ARG A 205 -13.18 -10.07 -12.56
CA ARG A 205 -12.75 -10.42 -13.91
C ARG A 205 -13.11 -9.32 -14.88
N ASP A 206 -14.35 -8.84 -14.78
CA ASP A 206 -14.81 -7.72 -15.57
C ASP A 206 -14.23 -6.41 -15.01
N ARG A 207 -13.43 -5.77 -15.85
CA ARG A 207 -12.79 -4.48 -15.50
C ARG A 207 -13.81 -3.35 -15.39
N GLU A 208 -14.86 -3.38 -16.20
CA GLU A 208 -15.86 -2.32 -16.20
C GLU A 208 -16.68 -2.33 -14.91
N THR A 209 -16.97 -3.52 -14.38
CA THR A 209 -17.57 -3.68 -13.04
C THR A 209 -16.72 -3.01 -11.96
N LEU A 210 -15.40 -3.26 -11.94
CA LEU A 210 -14.49 -2.60 -11.01
C LEU A 210 -14.47 -1.08 -11.20
N TYR A 211 -14.45 -0.60 -12.45
CA TYR A 211 -14.43 0.83 -12.75
C TYR A 211 -15.75 1.52 -12.39
N GLY A 212 -16.88 0.88 -12.60
CA GLY A 212 -18.18 1.35 -12.14
C GLY A 212 -18.23 1.53 -10.63
N ARG A 213 -17.72 0.55 -9.88
CA ARG A 213 -17.62 0.62 -8.42
C ARG A 213 -16.68 1.74 -7.93
N ILE A 214 -15.56 1.96 -8.63
CA ILE A 214 -14.65 3.06 -8.34
C ILE A 214 -15.37 4.40 -8.55
N ASN A 215 -16.04 4.57 -9.68
CA ASN A 215 -16.73 5.82 -9.99
C ASN A 215 -17.84 6.11 -8.95
N LEU A 216 -18.65 5.11 -8.61
CA LEU A 216 -19.69 5.24 -7.58
C LEU A 216 -19.10 5.59 -6.21
N ARG A 217 -17.98 4.97 -5.83
CA ARG A 217 -17.29 5.29 -4.58
C ARG A 217 -16.83 6.75 -4.53
N VAL A 218 -16.29 7.28 -5.63
CA VAL A 218 -15.88 8.69 -5.69
C VAL A 218 -17.08 9.61 -5.49
N GLU A 219 -18.24 9.34 -6.12
CA GLU A 219 -19.45 10.12 -5.88
C GLU A 219 -19.89 10.07 -4.41
N GLN A 220 -19.84 8.87 -3.80
CA GLN A 220 -20.16 8.71 -2.38
C GLN A 220 -19.21 9.51 -1.48
N MET A 221 -17.92 9.49 -1.76
CA MET A 221 -16.93 10.29 -1.01
C MET A 221 -17.27 11.77 -1.03
N PHE A 222 -17.72 12.31 -2.16
CA PHE A 222 -18.19 13.71 -2.23
C PHE A 222 -19.45 13.94 -1.42
N ALA A 223 -20.40 13.01 -1.45
CA ALA A 223 -21.61 13.08 -0.63
C ALA A 223 -21.29 13.02 0.87
N ASP A 224 -20.27 12.26 1.26
CA ASP A 224 -19.80 12.11 2.64
C ASP A 224 -18.93 13.29 3.12
N GLY A 225 -18.58 14.24 2.24
CA GLY A 225 -17.86 15.45 2.61
C GLY A 225 -16.39 15.52 2.21
N LEU A 226 -15.92 14.72 1.25
CA LEU A 226 -14.55 14.74 0.76
C LEU A 226 -14.04 16.13 0.42
N LEU A 227 -14.89 16.97 -0.19
CA LEU A 227 -14.49 18.34 -0.57
C LEU A 227 -14.03 19.14 0.65
N LYS A 228 -14.77 19.07 1.75
CA LYS A 228 -14.43 19.76 2.99
C LYS A 228 -13.19 19.18 3.65
N GLU A 229 -13.06 17.84 3.71
CA GLU A 229 -11.88 17.17 4.24
C GLU A 229 -10.61 17.57 3.45
N ALA A 230 -10.70 17.56 2.12
CA ALA A 230 -9.58 17.94 1.26
C ALA A 230 -9.22 19.43 1.35
N GLU A 231 -10.21 20.31 1.51
CA GLU A 231 -9.97 21.74 1.71
C GLU A 231 -9.23 22.02 3.02
N ASP A 232 -9.64 21.36 4.12
CA ASP A 232 -9.00 21.49 5.42
C ASP A 232 -7.57 20.92 5.38
N TYR A 233 -7.38 19.79 4.67
CA TYR A 233 -6.07 19.22 4.42
C TYR A 233 -5.18 20.18 3.59
N PHE A 234 -5.70 20.73 2.50
CA PHE A 234 -4.98 21.68 1.64
C PHE A 234 -4.51 22.92 2.41
N LYS A 235 -5.40 23.51 3.23
CA LYS A 235 -5.06 24.66 4.06
C LYS A 235 -3.97 24.38 5.09
N ARG A 236 -3.92 23.15 5.60
CA ARG A 236 -3.00 22.77 6.67
C ARG A 236 -1.68 22.18 6.16
N TYR A 237 -1.71 21.40 5.08
CA TYR A 237 -0.60 20.58 4.63
C TYR A 237 -0.29 20.71 3.12
N GLY A 238 -0.90 21.62 2.41
CA GLY A 238 -0.84 21.76 0.95
C GLY A 238 0.53 22.15 0.37
N THR A 239 1.61 21.80 1.05
CA THR A 239 2.98 22.07 0.59
C THR A 239 3.54 20.90 -0.24
N PRO A 240 4.25 21.17 -1.35
CA PRO A 240 4.93 20.14 -2.13
C PRO A 240 5.96 19.37 -1.29
N GLY A 241 6.09 18.06 -1.53
CA GLY A 241 7.17 17.24 -0.97
C GLY A 241 6.74 16.18 0.05
N GLN A 242 5.57 16.30 0.66
CA GLN A 242 5.09 15.31 1.63
C GLN A 242 4.45 14.08 0.93
N THR A 243 4.61 12.89 1.51
CA THR A 243 4.03 11.66 0.96
C THR A 243 2.51 11.70 0.98
N SER A 244 1.91 12.23 2.04
CA SER A 244 0.47 12.38 2.21
C SER A 244 -0.20 13.24 1.13
N VAL A 245 0.51 14.27 0.62
CA VAL A 245 0.03 15.14 -0.48
C VAL A 245 -0.21 14.34 -1.77
N GLN A 246 0.43 13.18 -1.93
CA GLN A 246 0.27 12.34 -3.12
C GLN A 246 -1.01 11.48 -3.10
N ALA A 247 -1.78 11.54 -2.01
CA ALA A 247 -3.03 10.79 -1.90
C ALA A 247 -4.03 11.20 -2.98
N ILE A 248 -4.57 10.19 -3.67
CA ILE A 248 -5.63 10.40 -4.66
C ILE A 248 -6.90 10.85 -3.93
N GLY A 249 -7.60 11.82 -4.49
CA GLY A 249 -8.75 12.45 -3.87
C GLY A 249 -8.42 13.78 -3.21
N TYR A 250 -7.14 14.03 -2.87
CA TYR A 250 -6.70 15.31 -2.30
C TYR A 250 -5.94 16.15 -3.33
N LYS A 251 -4.86 15.63 -3.89
CA LYS A 251 -4.04 16.38 -4.85
C LYS A 251 -4.80 16.80 -6.11
N GLU A 252 -5.81 16.06 -6.52
CA GLU A 252 -6.64 16.38 -7.67
C GLU A 252 -7.60 17.55 -7.39
N LEU A 253 -7.86 17.86 -6.10
CA LEU A 253 -8.67 19.01 -5.68
C LEU A 253 -7.84 20.28 -5.51
N PHE A 254 -6.52 20.21 -5.44
CA PHE A 254 -5.68 21.41 -5.29
C PHE A 254 -5.86 22.42 -6.43
N PRO A 255 -5.87 22.02 -7.73
CA PRO A 255 -6.17 22.95 -8.82
C PRO A 255 -7.56 23.60 -8.70
N TYR A 256 -8.54 22.90 -8.17
CA TYR A 256 -9.86 23.49 -7.90
C TYR A 256 -9.81 24.55 -6.80
N PHE A 257 -9.11 24.30 -5.69
CA PHE A 257 -8.95 25.28 -4.62
C PHE A 257 -8.14 26.50 -5.06
N GLU A 258 -7.27 26.36 -6.05
CA GLU A 258 -6.51 27.46 -6.67
C GLU A 258 -7.24 28.14 -7.82
N GLY A 259 -8.48 27.74 -8.13
CA GLY A 259 -9.31 28.33 -9.20
C GLY A 259 -8.86 27.96 -10.62
N GLN A 260 -8.05 26.92 -10.79
CA GLN A 260 -7.47 26.50 -12.07
C GLN A 260 -8.39 25.53 -12.84
N CYS A 261 -9.36 24.89 -12.19
CA CYS A 261 -10.33 24.00 -12.82
C CYS A 261 -11.69 24.03 -12.07
N SER A 262 -12.72 23.50 -12.70
CA SER A 262 -14.04 23.30 -12.08
C SER A 262 -14.05 22.10 -11.14
N LEU A 263 -15.02 22.04 -10.24
CA LEU A 263 -15.21 20.89 -9.35
C LEU A 263 -15.52 19.60 -10.13
N ASP A 264 -16.27 19.70 -11.22
CA ASP A 264 -16.62 18.54 -12.06
C ASP A 264 -15.36 17.98 -12.77
N GLU A 265 -14.48 18.85 -13.26
CA GLU A 265 -13.19 18.42 -13.81
C GLU A 265 -12.31 17.73 -12.76
N ALA A 266 -12.24 18.27 -11.54
CA ALA A 266 -11.53 17.66 -10.43
C ALA A 266 -12.09 16.27 -10.07
N LYS A 267 -13.45 16.12 -10.00
CA LYS A 267 -14.12 14.84 -9.76
C LYS A 267 -13.78 13.80 -10.84
N GLU A 268 -13.89 14.17 -12.11
CA GLU A 268 -13.55 13.26 -13.21
C GLU A 268 -12.05 12.87 -13.20
N ASN A 269 -11.19 13.79 -12.79
CA ASN A 269 -9.77 13.51 -12.60
C ASN A 269 -9.55 12.49 -11.47
N ILE A 270 -10.21 12.64 -10.31
CA ILE A 270 -10.15 11.69 -9.21
C ILE A 270 -10.58 10.28 -9.67
N LYS A 271 -11.72 10.16 -10.36
CA LYS A 271 -12.19 8.89 -10.91
C LYS A 271 -11.15 8.25 -11.82
N ARG A 272 -10.58 9.04 -12.75
CA ARG A 272 -9.54 8.59 -13.69
C ARG A 272 -8.29 8.10 -12.97
N GLU A 273 -7.77 8.89 -12.03
CA GLU A 273 -6.55 8.54 -11.29
C GLU A 273 -6.76 7.34 -10.36
N THR A 274 -7.97 7.19 -9.79
CA THR A 274 -8.33 6.02 -9.00
C THR A 274 -8.38 4.74 -9.86
N ARG A 275 -8.95 4.80 -11.07
CA ARG A 275 -8.91 3.67 -12.02
C ARG A 275 -7.47 3.32 -12.44
N ARG A 276 -6.62 4.31 -12.66
CA ARG A 276 -5.18 4.11 -12.94
C ARG A 276 -4.46 3.48 -11.75
N TYR A 277 -4.81 3.89 -10.55
CA TYR A 277 -4.25 3.31 -9.33
C TYR A 277 -4.67 1.84 -9.18
N ALA A 278 -5.94 1.52 -9.35
CA ALA A 278 -6.43 0.14 -9.34
C ALA A 278 -5.69 -0.73 -10.37
N LYS A 279 -5.43 -0.23 -11.58
CA LYS A 279 -4.61 -0.93 -12.59
C LYS A 279 -3.19 -1.19 -12.10
N ARG A 280 -2.54 -0.21 -11.42
CA ARG A 280 -1.20 -0.39 -10.85
C ARG A 280 -1.21 -1.45 -9.75
N GLN A 281 -2.22 -1.45 -8.86
CA GLN A 281 -2.39 -2.46 -7.82
C GLN A 281 -2.52 -3.86 -8.42
N LEU A 282 -3.39 -4.05 -9.42
CA LEU A 282 -3.53 -5.33 -10.12
C LEU A 282 -2.24 -5.80 -10.78
N THR A 283 -1.49 -4.87 -11.41
CA THR A 283 -0.18 -5.19 -12.02
C THR A 283 0.83 -5.62 -10.96
N TRP A 284 0.77 -5.04 -9.77
CA TRP A 284 1.60 -5.45 -8.66
C TRP A 284 1.27 -6.86 -8.19
N PHE A 285 0.00 -7.12 -7.84
CA PHE A 285 -0.42 -8.41 -7.29
C PHE A 285 -0.25 -9.58 -8.25
N ARG A 286 -0.29 -9.35 -9.57
CA ARG A 286 0.01 -10.38 -10.58
C ARG A 286 1.45 -10.92 -10.55
N ARG A 287 2.35 -10.23 -9.86
CA ARG A 287 3.74 -10.66 -9.67
C ARG A 287 3.94 -11.50 -8.41
N GLU A 288 2.91 -11.65 -7.60
CA GLU A 288 2.92 -12.52 -6.43
C GLU A 288 2.42 -13.90 -6.86
N GLU A 289 3.38 -14.79 -7.16
CA GLU A 289 3.14 -16.11 -7.77
C GLU A 289 2.30 -17.02 -6.86
N ASP A 290 2.46 -16.87 -5.52
CA ASP A 290 1.76 -17.68 -4.51
C ASP A 290 0.41 -17.11 -4.11
N ALA A 291 -0.03 -16.00 -4.72
CA ALA A 291 -1.29 -15.37 -4.39
C ALA A 291 -2.50 -16.14 -4.94
N VAL A 292 -3.47 -16.42 -4.09
CA VAL A 292 -4.75 -16.99 -4.47
C VAL A 292 -5.68 -15.87 -4.93
N TRP A 293 -6.21 -15.97 -6.15
CA TRP A 293 -7.13 -14.98 -6.69
C TRP A 293 -8.58 -15.41 -6.51
N LEU A 294 -9.39 -14.55 -5.90
CA LEU A 294 -10.84 -14.65 -5.92
C LEU A 294 -11.43 -13.48 -6.70
N PHE A 295 -12.29 -13.80 -7.64
CA PHE A 295 -13.01 -12.80 -8.42
C PHE A 295 -14.46 -12.76 -7.95
N ALA A 296 -14.89 -11.58 -7.46
CA ALA A 296 -16.21 -11.46 -6.83
C ALA A 296 -17.36 -11.72 -7.80
N ASP A 297 -17.13 -11.50 -9.08
CA ASP A 297 -18.06 -11.75 -10.18
C ASP A 297 -18.10 -13.22 -10.67
N ASP A 298 -17.29 -14.12 -10.08
CA ASP A 298 -17.41 -15.56 -10.26
C ASP A 298 -18.50 -16.19 -9.35
N PHE A 299 -19.07 -15.40 -8.42
CA PHE A 299 -20.03 -15.88 -7.42
C PHE A 299 -21.39 -15.20 -7.58
N ASP A 300 -22.45 -15.99 -7.60
CA ASP A 300 -23.83 -15.49 -7.70
C ASP A 300 -24.29 -14.79 -6.40
N ALA A 301 -23.79 -15.26 -5.26
CA ALA A 301 -24.09 -14.69 -3.96
C ALA A 301 -22.83 -14.28 -3.19
N GLN A 302 -22.91 -13.17 -2.45
CA GLN A 302 -21.83 -12.73 -1.57
C GLN A 302 -21.47 -13.77 -0.51
N ALA A 303 -22.44 -14.58 -0.07
CA ALA A 303 -22.22 -15.64 0.91
C ALA A 303 -21.26 -16.71 0.39
N ASP A 304 -21.33 -17.06 -0.90
CA ASP A 304 -20.47 -18.06 -1.53
C ASP A 304 -19.03 -17.55 -1.65
N LEU A 305 -18.85 -16.28 -2.04
CA LEU A 305 -17.55 -15.62 -2.01
C LEU A 305 -16.92 -15.63 -0.61
N ILE A 306 -17.72 -15.32 0.42
CA ILE A 306 -17.26 -15.32 1.82
C ILE A 306 -16.87 -16.75 2.23
N SER A 307 -17.67 -17.75 1.89
CA SER A 307 -17.37 -19.16 2.21
C SER A 307 -16.05 -19.59 1.56
N ALA A 308 -15.86 -19.33 0.28
CA ALA A 308 -14.63 -19.67 -0.41
C ALA A 308 -13.38 -18.98 0.20
N ALA A 309 -13.52 -17.71 0.59
CA ALA A 309 -12.42 -17.00 1.26
C ALA A 309 -12.15 -17.55 2.68
N GLU A 310 -13.21 -17.93 3.41
CA GLU A 310 -13.10 -18.54 4.73
C GLU A 310 -12.39 -19.89 4.67
N ASP A 311 -12.76 -20.76 3.71
CA ASP A 311 -12.15 -22.08 3.55
C ASP A 311 -10.64 -21.97 3.30
N ILE A 312 -10.21 -21.01 2.44
CA ILE A 312 -8.80 -20.76 2.17
C ILE A 312 -8.07 -20.25 3.44
N ALA A 313 -8.72 -19.37 4.20
CA ALA A 313 -8.12 -18.81 5.41
C ALA A 313 -8.05 -19.86 6.55
N ARG A 314 -9.08 -20.69 6.74
CA ARG A 314 -9.06 -21.79 7.71
C ARG A 314 -7.99 -22.80 7.41
N ALA A 315 -7.89 -23.26 6.16
CA ALA A 315 -6.84 -24.19 5.76
C ALA A 315 -5.45 -23.64 6.10
N HIS A 316 -5.21 -22.33 5.94
CA HIS A 316 -3.94 -21.71 6.30
C HIS A 316 -3.70 -21.63 7.81
N PHE A 317 -4.73 -21.36 8.63
CA PHE A 317 -4.57 -21.23 10.08
C PHE A 317 -4.55 -22.58 10.81
N GLU A 318 -5.15 -23.64 10.23
CA GLU A 318 -5.28 -24.96 10.84
C GLU A 318 -4.15 -25.92 10.43
N ASP A 319 -3.48 -25.69 9.27
CA ASP A 319 -2.29 -26.44 8.82
C ASP A 319 -1.08 -26.19 9.73
#